data_4df4afcdb92536b2d2b24e7e679293c1
#
_entry.id   4df4afcdb92536b2d2b24e7e679293c1
#
_cell.length_a   1.000
_cell.length_b   1.000
_cell.length_c   1.000
_cell.angle_alpha   90.00
_cell.angle_beta   90.00
_cell.angle_gamma   90.00
#
_symmetry.space_group_name_H-M   'P 1'
#
loop_
_entity.id
_entity.type
_entity.pdbx_description
1 polymer ?
#
loop_
_entity_poly.entity_id
_entity_poly.type
_entity_poly.pdbx_seq_one_letter_code
_entity_poly.pdbx_strand_id
1 'polypeptide(L)'
;ERLDRLMGLPDQRAVECGGKRFLLCHGSPVDPDRYLYPDAEGKAFDFSGIDADYVLLGHTHYPMVRSAKRFCLVNPGSVGQAREQGGVADWCVINTENDVITMQKTPYDIAPVVRDCETYDPNIAYLQDVLRR
;
A
#
# COMPACT_ATOMS: atom_id res chain seq x y z
N GLU A 1 12.79 2.06 -21.02
CA GLU A 1 11.52 1.34 -21.24
C GLU A 1 10.76 1.05 -19.93
N ARG A 2 11.33 0.34 -18.91
CA ARG A 2 10.63 0.12 -17.63
C ARG A 2 10.46 1.40 -16.83
N LEU A 3 11.52 2.21 -16.74
CA LEU A 3 11.49 3.49 -16.01
C LEU A 3 10.52 4.49 -16.67
N ASP A 4 10.54 4.59 -18.00
CA ASP A 4 9.62 5.48 -18.73
C ASP A 4 8.16 5.12 -18.49
N ARG A 5 7.86 3.81 -18.38
CA ARG A 5 6.53 3.33 -18.02
C ARG A 5 6.12 3.74 -16.60
N LEU A 6 7.03 3.63 -15.63
CA LEU A 6 6.77 4.03 -14.25
C LEU A 6 6.56 5.54 -14.13
N MET A 7 7.40 6.33 -14.81
CA MET A 7 7.27 7.80 -14.85
C MET A 7 5.97 8.29 -15.51
N GLY A 8 5.37 7.47 -16.36
CA GLY A 8 4.09 7.79 -17.02
C GLY A 8 2.84 7.31 -16.27
N LEU A 9 2.97 6.73 -15.07
CA LEU A 9 1.81 6.33 -14.28
C LEU A 9 1.14 7.56 -13.67
N PRO A 10 -0.22 7.61 -13.65
CA PRO A 10 -0.95 8.68 -12.97
C PRO A 10 -0.84 8.54 -11.45
N ASP A 11 -0.94 9.65 -10.73
CA ASP A 11 -0.96 9.67 -9.26
C ASP A 11 -2.15 8.91 -8.66
N GLN A 12 -3.25 8.83 -9.43
CA GLN A 12 -4.46 8.13 -9.04
C GLN A 12 -5.08 7.40 -10.23
N ARG A 13 -5.77 6.31 -9.96
CA ARG A 13 -6.51 5.57 -10.96
C ARG A 13 -7.82 5.04 -10.41
N ALA A 14 -8.93 5.37 -11.08
CA ALA A 14 -10.22 4.74 -10.85
C ALA A 14 -10.33 3.45 -11.68
N VAL A 15 -10.88 2.39 -11.07
CA VAL A 15 -11.10 1.08 -11.71
C VAL A 15 -12.44 0.53 -11.24
N GLU A 16 -13.18 -0.12 -12.12
CA GLU A 16 -14.36 -0.91 -11.77
C GLU A 16 -14.04 -2.39 -11.85
N CYS A 17 -14.44 -3.14 -10.83
CA CYS A 17 -14.27 -4.57 -10.74
C CYS A 17 -15.40 -5.20 -9.92
N GLY A 18 -16.06 -6.24 -10.43
CA GLY A 18 -17.15 -6.93 -9.73
C GLY A 18 -18.28 -6.01 -9.27
N GLY A 19 -18.62 -4.99 -10.05
CA GLY A 19 -19.66 -4.00 -9.73
C GLY A 19 -19.29 -2.99 -8.63
N LYS A 20 -18.02 -2.97 -8.18
CA LYS A 20 -17.49 -2.02 -7.20
C LYS A 20 -16.51 -1.05 -7.85
N ARG A 21 -16.49 0.17 -7.35
CA ARG A 21 -15.59 1.24 -7.79
C ARG A 21 -14.42 1.35 -6.84
N PHE A 22 -13.22 1.29 -7.39
CA PHE A 22 -11.95 1.40 -6.67
C PHE A 22 -11.24 2.67 -7.09
N LEU A 23 -10.78 3.45 -6.12
CA LEU A 23 -9.80 4.51 -6.32
C LEU A 23 -8.44 4.05 -5.79
N LEU A 24 -7.46 3.94 -6.67
CA LEU A 24 -6.08 3.62 -6.32
C LEU A 24 -5.30 4.92 -6.22
N CYS A 25 -4.59 5.15 -5.13
CA CYS A 25 -3.70 6.29 -4.92
C CYS A 25 -2.51 5.90 -4.04
N HIS A 26 -1.44 6.71 -4.03
CA HIS A 26 -0.25 6.39 -3.24
C HIS A 26 -0.43 6.76 -1.77
N GLY A 27 -0.51 8.04 -1.43
CA GLY A 27 -0.62 8.52 -0.05
C GLY A 27 -2.07 8.73 0.39
N SER A 28 -2.79 9.60 -0.29
CA SER A 28 -4.21 9.86 -0.05
C SER A 28 -4.92 10.30 -1.33
N PRO A 29 -6.27 10.32 -1.35
CA PRO A 29 -7.05 10.81 -2.49
C PRO A 29 -6.82 12.29 -2.84
N VAL A 30 -6.23 13.08 -1.97
CA VAL A 30 -6.04 14.54 -2.16
C VAL A 30 -4.58 14.96 -2.17
N ASP A 31 -3.69 14.06 -1.77
CA ASP A 31 -2.25 14.35 -1.66
C ASP A 31 -1.46 13.04 -1.73
N PRO A 32 -0.64 12.80 -2.77
CA PRO A 32 0.12 11.57 -2.95
C PRO A 32 1.21 11.38 -1.89
N ASP A 33 1.66 12.44 -1.24
CA ASP A 33 2.74 12.41 -0.24
C ASP A 33 2.21 12.34 1.21
N ARG A 34 0.89 12.31 1.40
CA ARG A 34 0.28 12.28 2.72
C ARG A 34 0.38 10.91 3.37
N TYR A 35 1.00 10.87 4.55
CA TYR A 35 1.05 9.67 5.38
C TYR A 35 -0.25 9.46 6.15
N LEU A 36 -0.93 8.33 5.91
CA LEU A 36 -2.13 7.90 6.62
C LEU A 36 -1.81 6.63 7.42
N TYR A 37 -1.39 6.82 8.67
CA TYR A 37 -1.07 5.73 9.57
C TYR A 37 -2.33 5.09 10.17
N PRO A 38 -2.29 3.79 10.56
CA PRO A 38 -3.45 3.10 11.15
C PRO A 38 -3.99 3.74 12.43
N ASP A 39 -3.14 4.40 13.20
CA ASP A 39 -3.44 5.08 14.48
C ASP A 39 -3.86 6.56 14.32
N ALA A 40 -3.91 7.08 13.09
CA ALA A 40 -4.32 8.46 12.85
C ALA A 40 -5.78 8.70 13.30
N GLU A 41 -6.06 9.92 13.74
CA GLU A 41 -7.41 10.33 14.13
C GLU A 41 -8.42 10.25 12.98
N GLY A 42 -9.70 10.00 13.32
CA GLY A 42 -10.78 9.81 12.33
C GLY A 42 -10.89 10.90 11.28
N LYS A 43 -10.62 12.15 11.64
CA LYS A 43 -10.60 13.30 10.72
C LYS A 43 -9.55 13.20 9.61
N ALA A 44 -8.46 12.48 9.83
CA ALA A 44 -7.43 12.25 8.82
C ALA A 44 -7.96 11.48 7.59
N PHE A 45 -9.04 10.73 7.77
CA PHE A 45 -9.66 9.86 6.77
C PHE A 45 -10.97 10.43 6.20
N ASP A 46 -11.31 11.67 6.53
CA ASP A 46 -12.53 12.33 6.01
C ASP A 46 -12.21 13.04 4.69
N PHE A 47 -12.48 12.35 3.58
CA PHE A 47 -12.33 12.88 2.23
C PHE A 47 -13.69 13.13 1.61
N SER A 48 -13.94 14.37 1.21
CA SER A 48 -15.16 14.76 0.48
C SER A 48 -15.00 14.55 -1.02
N GLY A 49 -16.11 14.28 -1.71
CA GLY A 49 -16.14 14.21 -3.19
C GLY A 49 -15.58 12.91 -3.78
N ILE A 50 -15.22 11.92 -2.95
CA ILE A 50 -14.76 10.60 -3.44
C ILE A 50 -15.98 9.79 -3.87
N ASP A 51 -15.96 9.38 -5.15
CA ASP A 51 -16.94 8.48 -5.75
C ASP A 51 -16.31 7.10 -5.97
N ALA A 52 -16.16 6.36 -4.88
CA ALA A 52 -15.61 5.01 -4.86
C ALA A 52 -16.23 4.20 -3.70
N ASP A 53 -16.27 2.87 -3.83
CA ASP A 53 -16.63 1.95 -2.76
C ASP A 53 -15.40 1.61 -1.93
N TYR A 54 -14.22 1.56 -2.57
CA TYR A 54 -12.93 1.30 -1.96
C TYR A 54 -11.90 2.35 -2.38
N VAL A 55 -11.09 2.81 -1.42
CA VAL A 55 -9.90 3.62 -1.66
C VAL A 55 -8.68 2.80 -1.26
N LEU A 56 -7.84 2.43 -2.23
CA LEU A 56 -6.64 1.64 -2.01
C LEU A 56 -5.44 2.57 -1.89
N LEU A 57 -4.74 2.45 -0.76
CA LEU A 57 -3.62 3.31 -0.37
C LEU A 57 -2.32 2.51 -0.30
N GLY A 58 -1.20 3.21 -0.27
CA GLY A 58 0.14 2.67 0.00
C GLY A 58 0.92 3.56 0.96
N HIS A 59 2.12 3.97 0.56
CA HIS A 59 3.00 4.98 1.15
C HIS A 59 3.52 4.65 2.57
N THR A 60 2.67 4.40 3.55
CA THR A 60 3.09 4.10 4.94
C THR A 60 3.67 2.72 5.12
N HIS A 61 3.37 1.78 4.21
CA HIS A 61 3.74 0.36 4.30
C HIS A 61 3.16 -0.37 5.52
N TYR A 62 2.14 0.19 6.18
CA TYR A 62 1.41 -0.46 7.26
C TYR A 62 0.08 -1.01 6.77
N PRO A 63 -0.22 -2.29 6.97
CA PRO A 63 -1.53 -2.86 6.65
C PRO A 63 -2.63 -2.14 7.43
N MET A 64 -3.71 -1.78 6.73
CA MET A 64 -4.84 -1.08 7.35
C MET A 64 -6.13 -1.36 6.58
N VAL A 65 -7.22 -1.63 7.30
CA VAL A 65 -8.59 -1.59 6.78
C VAL A 65 -9.39 -0.64 7.67
N ARG A 66 -10.01 0.35 7.07
CA ARG A 66 -10.78 1.35 7.82
C ARG A 66 -12.05 1.75 7.10
N SER A 67 -13.18 1.56 7.76
CA SER A 67 -14.46 2.05 7.24
C SER A 67 -14.56 3.57 7.40
N ALA A 68 -14.85 4.26 6.33
CA ALA A 68 -15.26 5.65 6.31
C ALA A 68 -16.77 5.73 5.98
N LYS A 69 -17.36 6.93 6.04
CA LYS A 69 -18.81 7.09 5.85
C LYS A 69 -19.34 6.58 4.50
N ARG A 70 -18.54 6.64 3.44
CA ARG A 70 -18.97 6.36 2.06
C ARG A 70 -18.14 5.30 1.35
N PHE A 71 -16.97 4.96 1.86
CA PHE A 71 -16.03 4.02 1.26
C PHE A 71 -15.25 3.28 2.33
N CYS A 72 -14.58 2.21 1.95
CA CYS A 72 -13.61 1.53 2.78
C CYS A 72 -12.19 1.90 2.33
N LEU A 73 -11.34 2.37 3.26
CA LEU A 73 -9.92 2.57 3.01
C LEU A 73 -9.17 1.27 3.27
N VAL A 74 -8.29 0.90 2.35
CA VAL A 74 -7.46 -0.28 2.47
C VAL A 74 -6.03 0.07 2.10
N ASN A 75 -5.10 -0.15 3.01
CA ASN A 75 -3.68 -0.20 2.71
C ASN A 75 -3.25 -1.66 2.89
N PRO A 76 -2.84 -2.37 1.85
CA PRO A 76 -2.42 -3.77 1.99
C PRO A 76 -1.09 -3.93 2.73
N GLY A 77 -0.34 -2.86 2.94
CA GLY A 77 1.03 -2.88 3.46
C GLY A 77 2.06 -2.74 2.33
N SER A 78 3.13 -3.48 2.39
CA SER A 78 4.21 -3.42 1.40
C SER A 78 4.73 -4.79 1.04
N VAL A 79 5.01 -5.00 -0.26
CA VAL A 79 5.62 -6.25 -0.73
C VAL A 79 7.14 -6.30 -0.51
N GLY A 80 7.80 -5.14 -0.36
CA GLY A 80 9.27 -5.07 -0.28
C GLY A 80 9.80 -4.48 1.03
N GLN A 81 8.99 -3.68 1.72
CA GLN A 81 9.39 -2.97 2.93
C GLN A 81 8.29 -3.00 3.99
N ALA A 82 7.74 -4.17 4.26
CA ALA A 82 6.71 -4.34 5.28
C ALA A 82 7.18 -3.82 6.64
N ARG A 83 6.34 -3.01 7.31
CA ARG A 83 6.73 -2.30 8.53
C ARG A 83 6.55 -3.12 9.80
N GLU A 84 5.59 -4.02 9.82
CA GLU A 84 5.31 -4.87 10.98
C GLU A 84 6.28 -6.04 11.09
N GLN A 85 6.68 -6.61 9.95
CA GLN A 85 7.55 -7.79 9.87
C GLN A 85 8.36 -7.74 8.58
N GLY A 86 9.67 -7.83 8.66
CA GLY A 86 10.52 -7.95 7.47
C GLY A 86 10.44 -9.33 6.82
N GLY A 87 10.91 -9.42 5.57
CA GLY A 87 10.93 -10.67 4.83
C GLY A 87 9.57 -11.23 4.41
N VAL A 88 8.52 -10.40 4.46
CA VAL A 88 7.19 -10.76 4.00
C VAL A 88 6.67 -9.76 2.98
N ALA A 89 5.88 -10.25 2.05
CA ALA A 89 5.08 -9.43 1.15
C ALA A 89 3.67 -9.32 1.74
N ASP A 90 3.23 -8.10 2.08
CA ASP A 90 1.85 -7.84 2.47
C ASP A 90 0.98 -7.64 1.22
N TRP A 91 -0.19 -8.23 1.23
CA TRP A 91 -1.19 -8.08 0.17
C TRP A 91 -2.59 -8.36 0.70
N CYS A 92 -3.63 -8.09 -0.09
CA CYS A 92 -4.99 -8.39 0.31
C CYS A 92 -5.83 -8.90 -0.85
N VAL A 93 -6.89 -9.61 -0.50
CA VAL A 93 -7.99 -9.97 -1.42
C VAL A 93 -9.25 -9.25 -0.96
N ILE A 94 -9.94 -8.61 -1.89
CA ILE A 94 -11.25 -8.01 -1.67
C ILE A 94 -12.27 -8.83 -2.48
N ASN A 95 -13.17 -9.52 -1.78
CA ASN A 95 -14.28 -10.19 -2.42
C ASN A 95 -15.41 -9.17 -2.65
N THR A 96 -15.64 -8.84 -3.91
CA THR A 96 -16.61 -7.79 -4.29
C THR A 96 -18.08 -8.23 -4.18
N GLU A 97 -18.35 -9.53 -4.01
CA GLU A 97 -19.73 -10.05 -3.87
C GLU A 97 -20.24 -9.88 -2.43
N ASN A 98 -19.35 -9.99 -1.43
CA ASN A 98 -19.74 -9.97 -0.03
C ASN A 98 -18.95 -8.94 0.82
N ASP A 99 -18.14 -8.09 0.18
CA ASP A 99 -17.33 -7.04 0.79
C ASP A 99 -16.33 -7.54 1.86
N VAL A 100 -15.93 -8.81 1.80
CA VAL A 100 -14.92 -9.37 2.71
C VAL A 100 -13.52 -9.00 2.23
N ILE A 101 -12.73 -8.41 3.12
CA ILE A 101 -11.33 -8.07 2.90
C ILE A 101 -10.47 -9.03 3.71
N THR A 102 -9.58 -9.75 3.05
CA THR A 102 -8.65 -10.69 3.69
C THR A 102 -7.23 -10.19 3.50
N MET A 103 -6.59 -9.77 4.60
CA MET A 103 -5.18 -9.39 4.63
C MET A 103 -4.31 -10.63 4.66
N GLN A 104 -3.23 -10.63 3.90
CA GLN A 104 -2.32 -11.77 3.71
C GLN A 104 -0.87 -11.35 3.86
N LYS A 105 -0.03 -12.29 4.30
CA LYS A 105 1.43 -12.15 4.34
C LYS A 105 2.08 -13.38 3.70
N THR A 106 2.98 -13.15 2.77
CA THR A 106 3.71 -14.23 2.10
C THR A 106 5.21 -14.06 2.35
N PRO A 107 5.87 -14.99 3.06
CA PRO A 107 7.32 -14.97 3.23
C PRO A 107 8.03 -15.12 1.89
N TYR A 108 9.16 -14.45 1.74
CA TYR A 108 10.05 -14.60 0.58
C TYR A 108 11.52 -14.61 1.00
N ASP A 109 12.40 -15.13 0.13
CA ASP A 109 13.85 -15.13 0.37
C ASP A 109 14.41 -13.71 0.19
N ILE A 110 14.83 -13.11 1.30
CA ILE A 110 15.45 -11.77 1.32
C ILE A 110 16.93 -11.77 0.93
N ALA A 111 17.60 -12.92 0.94
CA ALA A 111 19.04 -12.98 0.78
C ALA A 111 19.57 -12.37 -0.54
N PRO A 112 18.89 -12.52 -1.69
CA PRO A 112 19.33 -11.84 -2.93
C PRO A 112 19.28 -10.31 -2.80
N VAL A 113 18.17 -9.76 -2.27
CA VAL A 113 17.99 -8.32 -2.13
C VAL A 113 18.97 -7.72 -1.12
N VAL A 114 19.21 -8.43 -0.01
CA VAL A 114 20.21 -8.02 0.99
C VAL A 114 21.61 -7.93 0.36
N ARG A 115 22.02 -8.94 -0.41
CA ARG A 115 23.32 -8.91 -1.12
C ARG A 115 23.41 -7.73 -2.11
N ASP A 116 22.34 -7.45 -2.82
CA ASP A 116 22.31 -6.30 -3.74
C ASP A 116 22.44 -4.98 -2.97
N CYS A 117 21.76 -4.81 -1.84
CA CYS A 117 21.90 -3.64 -0.97
C CYS A 117 23.33 -3.48 -0.42
N GLU A 118 23.96 -4.59 0.01
CA GLU A 118 25.36 -4.60 0.48
C GLU A 118 26.36 -4.22 -0.63
N THR A 119 26.03 -4.57 -1.87
CA THR A 119 26.91 -4.34 -3.02
C THR A 119 26.77 -2.93 -3.59
N TYR A 120 25.54 -2.45 -3.77
CA TYR A 120 25.25 -1.22 -4.51
C TYR A 120 25.01 -0.02 -3.60
N ASP A 121 24.50 -0.25 -2.38
CA ASP A 121 24.16 0.78 -1.39
C ASP A 121 24.72 0.49 0.01
N PRO A 122 26.04 0.18 0.14
CA PRO A 122 26.63 -0.29 1.40
C PRO A 122 26.50 0.69 2.57
N ASN A 123 26.32 1.98 2.27
CA ASN A 123 26.20 3.05 3.26
C ASN A 123 24.77 3.30 3.73
N ILE A 124 23.77 2.57 3.22
CA ILE A 124 22.36 2.74 3.56
C ILE A 124 21.86 1.50 4.32
N ALA A 125 22.27 1.39 5.60
CA ALA A 125 21.92 0.26 6.47
C ALA A 125 20.42 -0.03 6.53
N TYR A 126 19.59 1.03 6.47
CA TYR A 126 18.14 0.90 6.48
C TYR A 126 17.59 -0.08 5.44
N LEU A 127 18.16 -0.14 4.23
CA LEU A 127 17.68 -1.03 3.15
C LEU A 127 17.77 -2.51 3.51
N GLN A 128 18.75 -2.87 4.33
CA GLN A 128 18.94 -4.23 4.83
C GLN A 128 18.14 -4.48 6.10
N ASP A 129 18.12 -3.50 7.02
CA ASP A 129 17.49 -3.62 8.33
C ASP A 129 15.97 -3.78 8.21
N VAL A 130 15.34 -3.10 7.25
CA VAL A 130 13.90 -3.21 7.01
C VAL A 130 13.47 -4.61 6.56
N LEU A 131 14.35 -5.34 5.88
CA LEU A 131 14.11 -6.71 5.42
C LEU A 131 14.32 -7.76 6.54
N ARG A 132 15.14 -7.42 7.57
CA ARG A 132 15.53 -8.32 8.67
C ARG A 132 14.72 -8.13 9.95
N ARG A 133 13.72 -7.27 9.94
CA ARG A 133 12.84 -7.00 11.11
C ARG A 133 12.10 -8.23 11.62
#